data_a9d23c011b4a4b8b69cab7b42e32eb50
#
_entry.id   a9d23c011b4a4b8b69cab7b42e32eb50
#
_cell.length_a   1.000
_cell.length_b   1.000
_cell.length_c   1.000
_cell.angle_alpha   90.00
_cell.angle_beta   90.00
_cell.angle_gamma   90.00
#
_symmetry.space_group_name_H-M   'P 1'
#
loop_
_entity.id
_entity.type
_entity.pdbx_description
1 polymer ?
#
loop_
_entity_poly.entity_id
_entity_poly.type
_entity_poly.pdbx_seq_one_letter_code
_entity_poly.pdbx_strand_id
1 'polypeptide(L)'
;PRRCIADKELRLYQYTAIDEYSRYRILGAYPEQSTYSSADFLRKVVSAFSRKGIKVECVQTDNGFEFTNRFSNSKKDIPSLFEVTAAELKIRHKLIKPYTPRHNGKVERSHREDQRLFYDIHSFYSLDDFGGQLAAHQSRTNNRPMRPLKWLSPKEVLSSYRVQDD
;
A
#
# COMPACT_ATOMS: atom_id res chain seq x y z
N PRO A 1 -5.41 -9.70 9.02
CA PRO A 1 -4.28 -10.64 8.97
C PRO A 1 -4.71 -12.01 8.44
N ARG A 2 -3.78 -12.71 7.77
CA ARG A 2 -3.97 -14.09 7.31
C ARG A 2 -3.14 -15.05 8.15
N ARG A 3 -3.57 -16.28 8.23
CA ARG A 3 -2.83 -17.32 8.96
C ARG A 3 -1.80 -17.96 8.04
N CYS A 4 -0.61 -18.21 8.56
CA CYS A 4 0.40 -19.03 7.92
C CYS A 4 0.08 -20.52 8.15
N ILE A 5 0.31 -21.39 7.15
CA ILE A 5 0.07 -22.81 7.27
C ILE A 5 1.18 -23.49 8.08
N ALA A 6 2.43 -23.16 7.79
CA ALA A 6 3.58 -23.74 8.47
C ALA A 6 3.72 -23.28 9.93
N ASP A 7 3.29 -22.06 10.23
CA ASP A 7 3.33 -21.47 11.57
C ASP A 7 1.98 -20.81 11.89
N LYS A 8 1.18 -21.45 12.72
CA LYS A 8 -0.15 -20.98 13.11
C LYS A 8 -0.13 -19.71 13.98
N GLU A 9 0.97 -19.42 14.64
CA GLU A 9 1.16 -18.21 15.46
C GLU A 9 1.50 -17.00 14.56
N LEU A 10 2.12 -17.22 13.39
CA LEU A 10 2.48 -16.17 12.47
C LEU A 10 1.23 -15.59 11.80
N ARG A 11 1.06 -14.30 11.91
CA ARG A 11 0.04 -13.52 11.18
C ARG A 11 0.68 -12.86 9.98
N LEU A 12 -0.01 -12.90 8.86
CA LEU A 12 0.44 -12.31 7.60
C LEU A 12 -0.40 -11.07 7.30
N TYR A 13 0.26 -9.96 7.09
CA TYR A 13 -0.36 -8.66 6.83
C TYR A 13 0.02 -8.14 5.45
N GLN A 14 -0.95 -7.59 4.74
CA GLN A 14 -0.73 -6.88 3.49
C GLN A 14 -0.79 -5.38 3.72
N TYR A 15 0.25 -4.68 3.29
CA TYR A 15 0.22 -3.24 3.09
C TYR A 15 -0.05 -2.93 1.62
N THR A 16 -0.81 -1.89 1.36
CA THR A 16 -1.23 -1.50 0.02
C THR A 16 -1.01 0.00 -0.18
N ALA A 17 -0.28 0.37 -1.23
CA ALA A 17 -0.24 1.73 -1.75
C ALA A 17 -0.85 1.75 -3.15
N ILE A 18 -1.65 2.79 -3.43
CA ILE A 18 -2.31 2.98 -4.73
C ILE A 18 -2.02 4.40 -5.19
N ASP A 19 -1.45 4.54 -6.38
CA ASP A 19 -1.33 5.84 -7.02
C ASP A 19 -2.72 6.37 -7.42
N GLU A 20 -2.99 7.61 -7.03
CA GLU A 20 -4.30 8.23 -7.20
C GLU A 20 -4.68 8.39 -8.68
N TYR A 21 -3.71 8.68 -9.52
CA TYR A 21 -3.91 8.92 -10.96
C TYR A 21 -4.00 7.62 -11.76
N SER A 22 -2.94 6.84 -11.74
CA SER A 22 -2.80 5.63 -12.57
C SER A 22 -3.47 4.39 -12.00
N ARG A 23 -3.84 4.38 -10.72
CA ARG A 23 -4.28 3.21 -9.97
C ARG A 23 -3.20 2.13 -9.81
N TYR A 24 -1.96 2.47 -10.15
CA TYR A 24 -0.84 1.55 -9.97
C TYR A 24 -0.69 1.19 -8.51
N ARG A 25 -0.56 -0.10 -8.24
CA ARG A 25 -0.51 -0.63 -6.88
C ARG A 25 0.88 -1.14 -6.54
N ILE A 26 1.28 -0.92 -5.30
CA ILE A 26 2.41 -1.58 -4.68
C ILE A 26 1.87 -2.31 -3.45
N LEU A 27 2.20 -3.59 -3.34
CA LEU A 27 1.79 -4.45 -2.24
C LEU A 27 3.02 -4.90 -1.45
N GLY A 28 2.87 -5.02 -0.14
CA GLY A 28 3.93 -5.49 0.75
C GLY A 28 3.40 -6.55 1.71
N ALA A 29 4.18 -7.60 1.92
CA ALA A 29 3.92 -8.67 2.88
C ALA A 29 4.72 -8.43 4.15
N TYR A 30 4.06 -8.49 5.31
CA TYR A 30 4.68 -8.23 6.61
C TYR A 30 4.17 -9.20 7.67
N PRO A 31 4.99 -9.54 8.70
CA PRO A 31 4.59 -10.42 9.78
C PRO A 31 3.79 -9.68 10.87
N GLU A 32 3.73 -8.36 10.83
CA GLU A 32 3.07 -7.53 11.84
C GLU A 32 2.44 -6.27 11.24
N GLN A 33 1.47 -5.74 11.95
CA GLN A 33 0.90 -4.42 11.71
C GLN A 33 1.50 -3.46 12.73
N SER A 34 2.50 -2.69 12.30
CA SER A 34 3.26 -1.79 13.17
C SER A 34 3.74 -0.54 12.43
N THR A 35 4.16 0.47 13.19
CA THR A 35 4.78 1.65 12.61
C THR A 35 6.13 1.35 11.94
N TYR A 36 6.83 0.27 12.34
CA TYR A 36 8.05 -0.21 11.68
C TYR A 36 7.74 -0.78 10.29
N SER A 37 6.74 -1.64 10.20
CA SER A 37 6.29 -2.23 8.93
C SER A 37 5.77 -1.16 7.97
N SER A 38 4.99 -0.20 8.45
CA SER A 38 4.46 0.88 7.62
C SER A 38 5.56 1.83 7.12
N ALA A 39 6.55 2.15 7.95
CA ALA A 39 7.70 2.98 7.58
C ALA A 39 8.60 2.27 6.54
N ASP A 40 8.90 0.98 6.74
CA ASP A 40 9.64 0.17 5.76
C ASP A 40 8.87 0.07 4.43
N PHE A 41 7.55 -0.14 4.50
CA PHE A 41 6.72 -0.17 3.32
C PHE A 41 6.72 1.18 2.56
N LEU A 42 6.67 2.31 3.27
CA LEU A 42 6.78 3.63 2.65
C LEU A 42 8.10 3.79 1.89
N ARG A 43 9.24 3.37 2.48
CA ARG A 43 10.54 3.39 1.82
C ARG A 43 10.56 2.54 0.54
N LYS A 44 9.95 1.35 0.59
CA LYS A 44 9.81 0.46 -0.59
C LYS A 44 8.95 1.11 -1.68
N VAL A 45 7.83 1.74 -1.32
CA VAL A 45 6.96 2.45 -2.26
C VAL A 45 7.72 3.58 -2.95
N VAL A 46 8.39 4.44 -2.19
CA VAL A 46 9.18 5.55 -2.72
C VAL A 46 10.28 5.05 -3.65
N SER A 47 11.03 4.02 -3.24
CA SER A 47 12.06 3.41 -4.08
C SER A 47 11.50 2.82 -5.38
N ALA A 48 10.33 2.16 -5.32
CA ALA A 48 9.70 1.59 -6.50
C ALA A 48 9.25 2.64 -7.52
N PHE A 49 8.69 3.76 -7.06
CA PHE A 49 8.32 4.89 -7.93
C PHE A 49 9.56 5.63 -8.44
N SER A 50 10.58 5.85 -7.59
CA SER A 50 11.84 6.49 -8.00
C SER A 50 12.54 5.72 -9.12
N ARG A 51 12.59 4.37 -9.05
CA ARG A 51 13.12 3.54 -10.16
C ARG A 51 12.34 3.69 -11.46
N LYS A 52 11.13 4.21 -11.39
CA LYS A 52 10.30 4.55 -12.56
C LYS A 52 10.43 6.03 -12.96
N GLY A 53 11.32 6.80 -12.35
CA GLY A 53 11.49 8.24 -12.56
C GLY A 53 10.35 9.08 -11.99
N ILE A 54 9.56 8.56 -11.07
CA ILE A 54 8.41 9.25 -10.48
C ILE A 54 8.73 9.63 -9.04
N LYS A 55 8.54 10.90 -8.71
CA LYS A 55 8.70 11.42 -7.36
C LYS A 55 7.38 11.30 -6.59
N VAL A 56 7.43 10.71 -5.41
CA VAL A 56 6.30 10.70 -4.48
C VAL A 56 6.32 11.98 -3.65
N GLU A 57 5.33 12.82 -3.79
CA GLU A 57 5.26 14.11 -3.07
C GLU A 57 4.33 14.07 -1.86
N CYS A 58 3.33 13.19 -1.89
CA CYS A 58 2.32 13.11 -0.86
C CYS A 58 1.88 11.67 -0.65
N VAL A 59 1.71 11.28 0.60
CA VAL A 59 1.06 10.03 0.98
C VAL A 59 -0.16 10.33 1.85
N GLN A 60 -1.26 9.65 1.57
CA GLN A 60 -2.49 9.74 2.36
C GLN A 60 -2.76 8.40 3.03
N THR A 61 -3.00 8.41 4.33
CA THR A 61 -3.33 7.22 5.12
C THR A 61 -4.62 7.45 5.90
N ASP A 62 -5.20 6.37 6.39
CA ASP A 62 -6.17 6.44 7.47
C ASP A 62 -5.47 6.78 8.80
N ASN A 63 -6.26 6.76 9.88
CA ASN A 63 -5.79 7.11 11.21
C ASN A 63 -5.32 5.89 12.02
N GLY A 64 -4.88 4.82 11.34
CA GLY A 64 -4.34 3.63 11.97
C GLY A 64 -3.11 3.94 12.86
N PHE A 65 -2.98 3.21 13.95
CA PHE A 65 -1.86 3.37 14.89
C PHE A 65 -0.48 3.13 14.25
N GLU A 66 -0.45 2.38 13.16
CA GLU A 66 0.76 2.14 12.37
C GLU A 66 1.23 3.38 11.60
N PHE A 67 0.36 4.35 11.36
CA PHE A 67 0.67 5.56 10.59
C PHE A 67 0.80 6.80 11.46
N THR A 68 0.08 6.89 12.58
CA THR A 68 0.08 8.08 13.42
C THR A 68 -0.20 7.77 14.87
N ASN A 69 0.43 8.54 15.76
CA ASN A 69 0.16 8.50 17.20
C ASN A 69 -0.92 9.50 17.64
N ARG A 70 -1.48 10.29 16.72
CA ARG A 70 -2.39 11.41 17.03
C ARG A 70 -3.59 11.03 17.90
N PHE A 71 -4.06 9.79 17.80
CA PHE A 71 -5.19 9.27 18.59
C PHE A 71 -4.76 8.39 19.78
N SER A 72 -3.47 8.34 20.08
CA SER A 72 -2.96 7.65 21.27
C SER A 72 -3.12 8.52 22.51
N ASN A 73 -3.62 7.96 23.60
CA ASN A 73 -3.77 8.69 24.85
C ASN A 73 -2.42 9.08 25.49
N SER A 74 -1.36 8.31 25.22
CA SER A 74 -0.04 8.49 25.86
C SER A 74 1.05 9.00 24.93
N LYS A 75 0.84 8.96 23.61
CA LYS A 75 1.88 9.25 22.60
C LYS A 75 1.44 10.28 21.54
N LYS A 76 0.31 10.97 21.74
CA LYS A 76 -0.27 11.88 20.72
C LYS A 76 0.67 13.01 20.27
N ASP A 77 1.58 13.44 21.15
CA ASP A 77 2.52 14.53 20.90
C ASP A 77 3.87 14.03 20.36
N ILE A 78 4.04 12.72 20.21
CA ILE A 78 5.25 12.08 19.67
C ILE A 78 4.93 11.59 18.25
N PRO A 79 5.68 12.03 17.21
CA PRO A 79 5.46 11.53 15.87
C PRO A 79 5.72 10.02 15.79
N SER A 80 4.91 9.30 15.02
CA SER A 80 5.15 7.89 14.73
C SER A 80 6.40 7.72 13.85
N LEU A 81 6.98 6.53 13.83
CA LEU A 81 8.10 6.25 12.93
C LEU A 81 7.71 6.46 11.46
N PHE A 82 6.46 6.20 11.09
CA PHE A 82 5.95 6.50 9.75
C PHE A 82 6.00 8.00 9.45
N GLU A 83 5.54 8.84 10.37
CA GLU A 83 5.56 10.31 10.22
C GLU A 83 6.99 10.85 10.14
N VAL A 84 7.90 10.34 10.99
CA VAL A 84 9.33 10.68 10.92
C VAL A 84 9.92 10.28 9.55
N THR A 85 9.65 9.05 9.10
CA THR A 85 10.14 8.56 7.80
C THR A 85 9.59 9.38 6.64
N ALA A 86 8.32 9.76 6.65
CA ALA A 86 7.74 10.63 5.64
C ALA A 86 8.43 12.01 5.59
N ALA A 87 8.73 12.58 6.76
CA ALA A 87 9.46 13.84 6.88
C ALA A 87 10.91 13.73 6.35
N GLU A 88 11.64 12.67 6.71
CA GLU A 88 12.99 12.39 6.19
C GLU A 88 13.01 12.29 4.67
N LEU A 89 12.01 11.63 4.09
CA LEU A 89 11.84 11.49 2.64
C LEU A 89 11.28 12.74 1.96
N LYS A 90 10.99 13.80 2.73
CA LYS A 90 10.37 15.05 2.25
C LYS A 90 9.01 14.83 1.59
N ILE A 91 8.24 13.88 2.10
CA ILE A 91 6.91 13.52 1.62
C ILE A 91 5.87 14.11 2.56
N ARG A 92 4.90 14.79 2.00
CA ARG A 92 3.77 15.32 2.77
C ARG A 92 2.85 14.17 3.20
N HIS A 93 2.66 14.00 4.49
CA HIS A 93 1.70 13.03 5.04
C HIS A 93 0.35 13.71 5.28
N LYS A 94 -0.71 13.13 4.71
CA LYS A 94 -2.10 13.53 4.93
C LYS A 94 -2.87 12.43 5.63
N LEU A 95 -3.57 12.77 6.69
CA LEU A 95 -4.53 11.89 7.34
C LEU A 95 -5.92 12.10 6.74
N ILE A 96 -6.65 11.02 6.52
CA ILE A 96 -8.06 11.07 6.14
C ILE A 96 -8.86 11.66 7.31
N LYS A 97 -9.75 12.61 7.00
CA LYS A 97 -10.67 13.14 8.02
C LYS A 97 -11.56 12.00 8.54
N PRO A 98 -11.73 11.88 9.87
CA PRO A 98 -12.67 10.93 10.43
C PRO A 98 -14.05 11.05 9.75
N TYR A 99 -14.75 9.94 9.60
CA TYR A 99 -16.08 9.86 8.99
C TYR A 99 -16.20 10.34 7.53
N THR A 100 -15.09 10.28 6.76
CA THR A 100 -15.10 10.64 5.33
C THR A 100 -14.77 9.42 4.46
N PRO A 101 -15.72 8.48 4.23
CA PRO A 101 -15.47 7.21 3.52
C PRO A 101 -14.97 7.38 2.08
N ARG A 102 -15.31 8.50 1.44
CA ARG A 102 -14.94 8.76 0.03
C ARG A 102 -13.43 8.80 -0.21
N HIS A 103 -12.65 9.19 0.81
CA HIS A 103 -11.20 9.34 0.67
C HIS A 103 -10.44 8.02 0.65
N ASN A 104 -11.04 6.93 1.15
CA ASN A 104 -10.42 5.60 1.19
C ASN A 104 -11.07 4.59 0.23
N GLY A 105 -12.09 5.01 -0.51
CA GLY A 105 -12.91 4.11 -1.35
C GLY A 105 -12.13 3.33 -2.41
N LYS A 106 -10.98 3.84 -2.88
CA LYS A 106 -10.10 3.13 -3.83
C LYS A 106 -9.37 1.98 -3.16
N VAL A 107 -8.83 2.22 -1.97
CA VAL A 107 -8.12 1.20 -1.17
C VAL A 107 -9.11 0.13 -0.72
N GLU A 108 -10.27 0.52 -0.20
CA GLU A 108 -11.33 -0.41 0.24
C GLU A 108 -11.83 -1.28 -0.92
N ARG A 109 -12.03 -0.70 -2.11
CA ARG A 109 -12.40 -1.47 -3.30
C ARG A 109 -11.31 -2.47 -3.67
N SER A 110 -10.05 -2.05 -3.62
CA SER A 110 -8.92 -2.94 -3.93
C SER A 110 -8.85 -4.10 -2.94
N HIS A 111 -9.10 -3.87 -1.66
CA HIS A 111 -9.13 -4.92 -0.64
C HIS A 111 -10.26 -5.92 -0.88
N ARG A 112 -11.44 -5.47 -1.33
CA ARG A 112 -12.54 -6.38 -1.70
C ARG A 112 -12.21 -7.21 -2.95
N GLU A 113 -11.53 -6.64 -3.93
CA GLU A 113 -11.05 -7.38 -5.10
C GLU A 113 -9.98 -8.40 -4.70
N ASP A 114 -9.02 -8.01 -3.83
CA ASP A 114 -8.00 -8.90 -3.31
C ASP A 114 -8.63 -10.06 -2.53
N GLN A 115 -9.66 -9.80 -1.73
CA GLN A 115 -10.37 -10.86 -1.02
C GLN A 115 -10.85 -11.94 -1.98
N ARG A 116 -11.59 -11.55 -3.01
CA ARG A 116 -12.22 -12.46 -3.97
C ARG A 116 -11.24 -13.09 -4.95
N LEU A 117 -10.27 -12.33 -5.45
CA LEU A 117 -9.40 -12.76 -6.57
C LEU A 117 -8.05 -13.34 -6.11
N PHE A 118 -7.76 -13.21 -4.83
CA PHE A 118 -6.49 -13.67 -4.28
C PHE A 118 -6.67 -14.45 -2.99
N TYR A 119 -7.25 -13.88 -1.95
CA TYR A 119 -7.31 -14.51 -0.64
C TYR A 119 -8.25 -15.72 -0.55
N ASP A 120 -9.36 -15.70 -1.28
CA ASP A 120 -10.33 -16.80 -1.24
C ASP A 120 -9.84 -18.06 -1.98
N ILE A 121 -8.82 -17.92 -2.82
CA ILE A 121 -8.31 -18.99 -3.68
C ILE A 121 -6.87 -19.39 -3.40
N HIS A 122 -6.17 -18.69 -2.49
CA HIS A 122 -4.77 -18.96 -2.16
C HIS A 122 -4.58 -19.27 -0.68
N SER A 123 -3.63 -20.15 -0.41
CA SER A 123 -3.13 -20.47 0.92
C SER A 123 -1.65 -20.11 1.01
N PHE A 124 -1.15 -19.78 2.20
CA PHE A 124 0.19 -19.26 2.40
C PHE A 124 0.95 -20.09 3.42
N TYR A 125 2.08 -20.65 3.02
CA TYR A 125 2.90 -21.51 3.85
C TYR A 125 3.85 -20.74 4.77
N SER A 126 4.42 -19.63 4.27
CA SER A 126 5.38 -18.80 4.98
C SER A 126 5.21 -17.34 4.60
N LEU A 127 5.95 -16.43 5.27
CA LEU A 127 6.01 -15.03 4.89
C LEU A 127 6.61 -14.84 3.48
N ASP A 128 7.64 -15.62 3.14
CA ASP A 128 8.28 -15.56 1.82
C ASP A 128 7.36 -16.05 0.72
N ASP A 129 6.65 -17.15 0.95
CA ASP A 129 5.62 -17.66 0.03
C ASP A 129 4.50 -16.63 -0.16
N PHE A 130 4.01 -16.04 0.93
CA PHE A 130 3.02 -14.97 0.86
C PHE A 130 3.53 -13.78 0.04
N GLY A 131 4.76 -13.35 0.29
CA GLY A 131 5.41 -12.26 -0.45
C GLY A 131 5.52 -12.55 -1.94
N GLY A 132 5.92 -13.76 -2.32
CA GLY A 132 6.03 -14.20 -3.71
C GLY A 132 4.67 -14.22 -4.42
N GLN A 133 3.66 -14.84 -3.79
CA GLN A 133 2.29 -14.87 -4.33
C GLN A 133 1.69 -13.45 -4.45
N LEU A 134 1.95 -12.58 -3.45
CA LEU A 134 1.48 -11.20 -3.45
C LEU A 134 2.13 -10.38 -4.56
N ALA A 135 3.43 -10.57 -4.84
CA ALA A 135 4.13 -9.92 -5.94
C ALA A 135 3.56 -10.34 -7.31
N ALA A 136 3.25 -11.62 -7.49
CA ALA A 136 2.60 -12.11 -8.70
C ALA A 136 1.19 -11.52 -8.86
N HIS A 137 0.42 -11.42 -7.78
CA HIS A 137 -0.90 -10.77 -7.76
C HIS A 137 -0.80 -9.29 -8.11
N GLN A 138 0.16 -8.55 -7.54
CA GLN A 138 0.45 -7.16 -7.87
C GLN A 138 0.74 -6.99 -9.37
N SER A 139 1.57 -7.85 -9.93
CA SER A 139 1.88 -7.81 -11.36
C SER A 139 0.63 -8.01 -12.21
N ARG A 140 -0.20 -9.00 -11.90
CA ARG A 140 -1.46 -9.26 -12.60
C ARG A 140 -2.41 -8.06 -12.53
N THR A 141 -2.61 -7.48 -11.35
CA THR A 141 -3.53 -6.34 -11.17
C THR A 141 -3.04 -5.08 -11.89
N ASN A 142 -1.73 -4.82 -11.90
CA ASN A 142 -1.15 -3.67 -12.59
C ASN A 142 -1.12 -3.78 -14.12
N ASN A 143 -1.22 -5.00 -14.65
CA ASN A 143 -1.29 -5.25 -16.10
C ASN A 143 -2.74 -5.47 -16.60
N ARG A 144 -3.73 -5.50 -15.70
CA ARG A 144 -5.13 -5.72 -16.06
C ARG A 144 -5.81 -4.43 -16.52
N PRO A 145 -6.41 -4.39 -17.73
CA PRO A 145 -7.20 -3.25 -18.20
C PRO A 145 -8.36 -2.94 -17.25
N MET A 146 -8.62 -1.66 -17.02
CA MET A 146 -9.66 -1.18 -16.09
C MET A 146 -10.58 -0.18 -16.80
N ARG A 147 -11.90 -0.36 -16.65
CA ARG A 147 -12.90 0.58 -17.21
C ARG A 147 -12.67 2.05 -16.80
N PRO A 148 -12.35 2.38 -15.52
CA PRO A 148 -12.09 3.76 -15.12
C PRO A 148 -10.86 4.38 -15.77
N LEU A 149 -9.95 3.58 -16.32
CA LEU A 149 -8.76 3.99 -17.06
C LEU A 149 -8.94 3.90 -18.58
N LYS A 150 -10.20 3.95 -19.06
CA LYS A 150 -10.53 3.81 -20.48
C LYS A 150 -9.99 2.51 -21.08
N TRP A 151 -10.05 1.44 -20.31
CA TRP A 151 -9.55 0.10 -20.65
C TRP A 151 -8.02 -0.01 -20.80
N LEU A 152 -7.28 0.99 -20.34
CA LEU A 152 -5.83 0.86 -20.11
C LEU A 152 -5.57 0.17 -18.77
N SER A 153 -4.43 -0.47 -18.67
CA SER A 153 -3.93 -1.00 -17.39
C SER A 153 -3.28 0.11 -16.55
N PRO A 154 -3.24 -0.03 -15.23
CA PRO A 154 -2.49 0.88 -14.36
C PRO A 154 -1.05 1.12 -14.79
N LYS A 155 -0.37 0.07 -15.29
CA LYS A 155 1.00 0.16 -15.78
C LYS A 155 1.12 1.01 -17.05
N GLU A 156 0.20 0.88 -17.99
CA GLU A 156 0.17 1.69 -19.23
C GLU A 156 -0.08 3.15 -18.91
N VAL A 157 -1.05 3.45 -18.01
CA VAL A 157 -1.33 4.83 -17.59
C VAL A 157 -0.13 5.42 -16.86
N LEU A 158 0.54 4.67 -15.98
CA LEU A 158 1.74 5.15 -15.29
C LEU A 158 2.89 5.42 -16.26
N SER A 159 3.04 4.59 -17.30
CA SER A 159 4.09 4.76 -18.31
C SER A 159 3.84 5.97 -19.22
N SER A 160 2.57 6.26 -19.55
CA SER A 160 2.22 7.44 -20.38
C SER A 160 2.45 8.77 -19.66
N TYR A 161 2.38 8.80 -18.34
CA TYR A 161 2.69 10.00 -17.54
C TYR A 161 4.14 10.47 -17.72
N ARG A 162 5.08 9.54 -17.91
CA ARG A 162 6.51 9.85 -18.11
C ARG A 162 6.84 10.54 -19.43
N VAL A 163 6.01 10.34 -20.44
CA VAL A 163 6.24 10.89 -21.80
C VAL A 163 5.83 12.36 -21.90
N GLN A 164 5.09 12.88 -20.91
CA GLN A 164 4.61 14.26 -20.89
C GLN A 164 5.55 15.24 -20.19
N ASP A 165 6.54 14.75 -19.45
CA ASP A 165 7.50 15.57 -18.69
C ASP A 165 8.87 15.74 -19.40
N ASP A 166 9.03 15.19 -20.62
CA ASP A 166 10.16 15.43 -21.53
C ASP A 166 9.77 16.45 -22.64
#